data_92ea4e00fddbc74873b5592b89429f3f
#
_entry.id   92ea4e00fddbc74873b5592b89429f3f
#
_cell.length_a   1.000
_cell.length_b   1.000
_cell.length_c   1.000
_cell.angle_alpha   90.00
_cell.angle_beta   90.00
_cell.angle_gamma   90.00
#
_symmetry.space_group_name_H-M   'P 1'
#
loop_
_entity.id
_entity.type
_entity.pdbx_description
1 polymer ?
#
loop_
_entity_poly.entity_id
_entity_poly.type
_entity_poly.pdbx_seq_one_letter_code
_entity_poly.pdbx_strand_id
1 'polypeptide(L)'
;RVEALKISTAQTGLTGSVVYQTHVQTIGWQAKVSNGAISGTTGQSKRLEALNISLTGEVAKFYDIYYRVHIQDKGWLAWTKNGGNAGSSGASRRLEALQIQLIPKWSASPATGKAFLSASDFKPQIGKPYYYSQWDGRWSGNRFNSTTIGPSGCVPTSLAMILKGSYGMNLTPADVAARMDYYSGWPVGASGKDIIATANSYGHSVEVVT
;
A
#
# COMPACT_ATOMS: atom_id res chain seq x y z
N ARG A 1 1.20 13.74 7.20
CA ARG A 1 2.55 13.16 6.97
C ARG A 1 3.37 13.28 8.24
N VAL A 2 3.98 12.19 8.70
CA VAL A 2 4.90 12.18 9.85
C VAL A 2 6.33 12.36 9.32
N GLU A 3 7.09 13.29 9.91
CA GLU A 3 8.48 13.57 9.52
C GLU A 3 9.47 13.19 10.63
N ALA A 4 9.03 13.25 11.87
CA ALA A 4 9.81 12.84 13.05
C ALA A 4 8.89 12.37 14.16
N LEU A 5 9.43 11.61 15.09
CA LEU A 5 8.72 11.20 16.30
C LEU A 5 9.65 11.15 17.51
N LYS A 6 9.04 11.18 18.69
CA LYS A 6 9.66 10.92 19.97
C LYS A 6 8.84 9.87 20.70
N ILE A 7 9.49 8.90 21.31
CA ILE A 7 8.82 7.87 22.13
C ILE A 7 9.51 7.83 23.49
N SER A 8 8.71 7.92 24.53
CA SER A 8 9.17 7.73 25.91
C SER A 8 8.28 6.70 26.59
N THR A 9 8.82 5.93 27.50
CA THR A 9 8.03 5.05 28.37
C THR A 9 7.32 5.90 29.40
N ALA A 10 6.04 5.63 29.63
CA ALA A 10 5.37 6.09 30.85
C ALA A 10 6.03 5.46 32.08
N GLN A 11 5.86 6.09 33.23
CA GLN A 11 6.44 5.64 34.50
C GLN A 11 5.93 4.22 34.86
N THR A 12 6.68 3.21 34.48
CA THR A 12 6.39 1.82 34.84
C THR A 12 6.96 1.44 36.22
N GLY A 13 7.74 2.31 36.84
CA GLY A 13 8.52 2.01 38.05
C GLY A 13 9.69 1.04 37.82
N LEU A 14 9.90 0.58 36.59
CA LEU A 14 10.98 -0.35 36.20
C LEU A 14 12.10 0.41 35.49
N THR A 15 13.34 -0.05 35.69
CA THR A 15 14.49 0.48 34.96
C THR A 15 14.50 -0.02 33.51
N GLY A 16 15.02 0.80 32.59
CA GLY A 16 15.15 0.45 31.18
C GLY A 16 14.81 1.58 30.25
N SER A 17 14.78 1.29 28.98
CA SER A 17 14.59 2.29 27.93
C SER A 17 13.72 1.76 26.79
N VAL A 18 12.99 2.66 26.18
CA VAL A 18 12.46 2.44 24.84
C VAL A 18 13.51 2.89 23.83
N VAL A 19 13.91 2.01 22.93
CA VAL A 19 14.88 2.24 21.87
C VAL A 19 14.18 2.12 20.53
N TYR A 20 14.40 3.09 19.65
CA TYR A 20 13.73 3.12 18.36
C TYR A 20 14.58 3.79 17.28
N GLN A 21 14.26 3.49 16.04
CA GLN A 21 14.81 4.16 14.85
C GLN A 21 13.75 4.28 13.79
N THR A 22 13.93 5.21 12.87
CA THR A 22 13.03 5.44 11.74
C THR A 22 13.75 5.32 10.40
N HIS A 23 13.01 4.89 9.39
CA HIS A 23 13.41 4.95 7.99
C HIS A 23 12.85 6.23 7.39
N VAL A 24 13.74 7.08 6.88
CA VAL A 24 13.39 8.39 6.30
C VAL A 24 13.60 8.36 4.80
N GLN A 25 12.69 9.01 4.08
CA GLN A 25 12.75 9.19 2.64
C GLN A 25 14.16 9.65 2.18
N THR A 26 14.75 8.95 1.23
CA THR A 26 16.07 9.23 0.63
C THR A 26 17.28 9.13 1.58
N ILE A 27 17.06 8.94 2.88
CA ILE A 27 18.14 8.77 3.88
C ILE A 27 18.28 7.29 4.28
N GLY A 28 17.15 6.57 4.39
CA GLY A 28 17.14 5.20 4.90
C GLY A 28 17.00 5.14 6.43
N TRP A 29 17.43 4.02 7.01
CA TRP A 29 17.40 3.81 8.45
C TRP A 29 18.40 4.73 9.17
N GLN A 30 17.87 5.51 10.11
CA GLN A 30 18.71 6.37 10.96
C GLN A 30 19.31 5.57 12.13
N ALA A 31 20.23 6.20 12.86
CA ALA A 31 20.74 5.63 14.10
C ALA A 31 19.63 5.42 15.13
N LYS A 32 19.78 4.39 15.96
CA LYS A 32 18.88 4.16 17.09
C LYS A 32 19.00 5.28 18.12
N VAL A 33 17.86 5.70 18.62
CA VAL A 33 17.73 6.68 19.71
C VAL A 33 16.87 6.11 20.83
N SER A 34 16.83 6.76 21.98
CA SER A 34 16.08 6.30 23.14
C SER A 34 15.40 7.44 23.91
N ASN A 35 14.36 7.05 24.68
CA ASN A 35 13.77 7.86 25.75
C ASN A 35 13.48 9.33 25.38
N GLY A 36 12.69 9.56 24.36
CA GLY A 36 12.25 10.91 23.96
C GLY A 36 13.21 11.66 23.05
N ALA A 37 14.33 11.08 22.63
CA ALA A 37 15.17 11.66 21.60
C ALA A 37 14.46 11.66 20.23
N ILE A 38 14.74 12.64 19.37
CA ILE A 38 14.11 12.75 18.05
C ILE A 38 14.65 11.66 17.12
N SER A 39 13.76 10.91 16.46
CA SER A 39 14.08 10.10 15.29
C SER A 39 13.25 10.59 14.11
N GLY A 40 13.88 10.80 12.98
CA GLY A 40 13.30 11.47 11.81
C GLY A 40 14.02 12.75 11.46
N THR A 41 13.39 13.60 10.66
CA THR A 41 13.91 14.91 10.26
C THR A 41 12.87 15.98 10.53
N THR A 42 13.32 17.20 10.84
CA THR A 42 12.43 18.36 11.03
C THR A 42 12.76 19.42 9.99
N GLY A 43 11.73 20.03 9.39
CA GLY A 43 11.89 21.11 8.41
C GLY A 43 12.50 20.71 7.06
N GLN A 44 12.69 19.41 6.79
CA GLN A 44 13.28 18.92 5.54
C GLN A 44 12.23 18.36 4.56
N SER A 45 10.97 18.40 4.93
CA SER A 45 9.87 17.83 4.12
C SER A 45 10.06 16.37 3.72
N LYS A 46 10.85 15.59 4.48
CA LYS A 46 11.09 14.17 4.26
C LYS A 46 10.13 13.35 5.12
N ARG A 47 9.44 12.41 4.50
CA ARG A 47 8.49 11.54 5.20
C ARG A 47 9.18 10.40 5.93
N LEU A 48 8.58 9.97 7.03
CA LEU A 48 8.88 8.66 7.59
C LEU A 48 8.18 7.58 6.75
N GLU A 49 8.87 6.48 6.50
CA GLU A 49 8.40 5.34 5.71
C GLU A 49 8.26 4.08 6.57
N ALA A 50 9.11 3.93 7.59
CA ALA A 50 9.06 2.81 8.54
C ALA A 50 9.70 3.18 9.87
N LEU A 51 9.50 2.29 10.85
CA LEU A 51 10.14 2.37 12.16
C LEU A 51 10.30 0.97 12.77
N ASN A 52 11.16 0.88 13.78
CA ASN A 52 11.13 -0.22 14.73
C ASN A 52 11.35 0.30 16.16
N ILE A 53 10.80 -0.45 17.12
CA ILE A 53 10.79 -0.08 18.54
C ILE A 53 11.11 -1.31 19.37
N SER A 54 11.99 -1.17 20.35
CA SER A 54 12.35 -2.21 21.29
C SER A 54 12.46 -1.66 22.72
N LEU A 55 12.42 -2.55 23.69
CA LEU A 55 12.68 -2.24 25.09
C LEU A 55 14.04 -2.79 25.50
N THR A 56 14.65 -2.16 26.51
CA THR A 56 15.87 -2.64 27.17
C THR A 56 15.72 -2.58 28.69
N GLY A 57 16.65 -3.21 29.43
CA GLY A 57 16.62 -3.20 30.88
C GLY A 57 15.52 -4.07 31.49
N GLU A 58 15.10 -3.70 32.71
CA GLU A 58 14.08 -4.49 33.45
C GLU A 58 12.72 -4.48 32.74
N VAL A 59 12.31 -3.35 32.20
CA VAL A 59 11.02 -3.26 31.50
C VAL A 59 10.91 -4.30 30.38
N ALA A 60 12.00 -4.63 29.69
CA ALA A 60 12.03 -5.66 28.66
C ALA A 60 11.88 -7.10 29.19
N LYS A 61 12.10 -7.32 30.50
CA LYS A 61 11.89 -8.64 31.12
C LYS A 61 10.41 -8.94 31.36
N PHE A 62 9.63 -7.90 31.65
CA PHE A 62 8.23 -8.02 32.07
C PHE A 62 7.24 -7.65 30.98
N TYR A 63 7.63 -6.85 29.97
CA TYR A 63 6.75 -6.34 28.94
C TYR A 63 7.28 -6.64 27.53
N ASP A 64 6.36 -6.86 26.61
CA ASP A 64 6.57 -6.75 25.17
C ASP A 64 6.00 -5.43 24.69
N ILE A 65 6.69 -4.78 23.75
CA ILE A 65 6.18 -3.58 23.07
C ILE A 65 5.64 -3.97 21.70
N TYR A 66 4.33 -3.87 21.54
CA TYR A 66 3.62 -4.11 20.30
C TYR A 66 3.36 -2.80 19.58
N TYR A 67 3.49 -2.80 18.28
CA TYR A 67 3.15 -1.63 17.46
C TYR A 67 2.75 -2.02 16.05
N ARG A 68 1.95 -1.13 15.46
CA ARG A 68 1.59 -1.19 14.04
C ARG A 68 1.49 0.21 13.48
N VAL A 69 1.59 0.33 12.16
CA VAL A 69 1.53 1.60 11.46
C VAL A 69 0.43 1.60 10.40
N HIS A 70 -0.13 2.78 10.16
CA HIS A 70 -0.95 3.07 9.00
C HIS A 70 -0.05 3.69 7.95
N ILE A 71 -0.05 3.13 6.74
CA ILE A 71 0.71 3.65 5.62
C ILE A 71 -0.19 4.04 4.46
N GLN A 72 0.27 5.00 3.69
CA GLN A 72 -0.43 5.50 2.52
C GLN A 72 -0.82 4.37 1.56
N ASP A 73 -2.07 4.38 1.07
CA ASP A 73 -2.65 3.45 0.09
C ASP A 73 -2.71 1.97 0.51
N LYS A 74 -2.41 1.66 1.78
CA LYS A 74 -2.53 0.29 2.33
C LYS A 74 -3.33 0.23 3.63
N GLY A 75 -3.44 1.34 4.36
CA GLY A 75 -4.11 1.34 5.65
C GLY A 75 -3.25 0.76 6.78
N TRP A 76 -3.90 0.21 7.80
CA TRP A 76 -3.22 -0.40 8.94
C TRP A 76 -2.55 -1.72 8.54
N LEU A 77 -1.24 -1.83 8.80
CA LEU A 77 -0.51 -3.09 8.70
C LEU A 77 -0.75 -3.95 9.94
N ALA A 78 -0.30 -5.20 9.88
CA ALA A 78 -0.37 -6.10 11.02
C ALA A 78 0.51 -5.60 12.19
N TRP A 79 0.25 -6.11 13.38
CA TRP A 79 1.09 -5.85 14.54
C TRP A 79 2.45 -6.55 14.41
N THR A 80 3.49 -5.87 14.87
CA THR A 80 4.81 -6.43 15.16
C THR A 80 5.21 -6.10 16.59
N LYS A 81 6.34 -6.61 17.06
CA LYS A 81 6.84 -6.36 18.41
C LYS A 81 8.37 -6.37 18.50
N ASN A 82 8.91 -5.82 19.57
CA ASN A 82 10.27 -5.99 20.08
C ASN A 82 11.36 -5.85 19.00
N GLY A 83 11.35 -4.76 18.26
CA GLY A 83 12.36 -4.45 17.24
C GLY A 83 12.02 -4.95 15.84
N GLY A 84 10.86 -5.60 15.62
CA GLY A 84 10.41 -5.92 14.27
C GLY A 84 10.11 -4.66 13.48
N ASN A 85 10.40 -4.64 12.17
CA ASN A 85 10.11 -3.48 11.34
C ASN A 85 8.59 -3.32 11.10
N ALA A 86 8.11 -2.07 11.12
CA ALA A 86 6.76 -1.70 10.76
C ALA A 86 6.79 -0.54 9.74
N GLY A 87 6.02 -0.67 8.64
CA GLY A 87 5.99 0.33 7.58
C GLY A 87 6.39 -0.21 6.21
N SER A 88 7.12 0.59 5.45
CA SER A 88 7.59 0.16 4.12
C SER A 88 8.97 0.74 3.78
N SER A 89 9.64 0.14 2.80
CA SER A 89 10.84 0.70 2.20
C SER A 89 10.84 0.52 0.67
N GLY A 90 11.43 1.48 -0.04
CA GLY A 90 11.55 1.45 -1.50
C GLY A 90 10.22 1.60 -2.27
N ALA A 91 9.12 1.88 -1.57
CA ALA A 91 7.79 1.98 -2.15
C ALA A 91 7.26 3.43 -2.22
N SER A 92 8.05 4.38 -1.74
CA SER A 92 7.66 5.80 -1.68
C SER A 92 6.34 6.06 -0.93
N ARG A 93 6.01 5.23 0.08
CA ARG A 93 4.79 5.36 0.88
C ARG A 93 5.10 5.96 2.25
N ARG A 94 4.31 6.97 2.64
CA ARG A 94 4.50 7.63 3.93
C ARG A 94 3.78 6.88 5.05
N LEU A 95 4.36 6.98 6.23
CA LEU A 95 3.70 6.64 7.48
C LEU A 95 2.70 7.75 7.83
N GLU A 96 1.49 7.38 8.19
CA GLU A 96 0.39 8.31 8.48
C GLU A 96 -0.06 8.25 9.94
N ALA A 97 -0.04 7.06 10.54
CA ALA A 97 -0.37 6.88 11.96
C ALA A 97 0.41 5.71 12.57
N LEU A 98 0.52 5.72 13.89
CA LEU A 98 1.23 4.74 14.70
C LEU A 98 0.35 4.37 15.90
N GLN A 99 0.24 3.08 16.18
CA GLN A 99 -0.30 2.57 17.44
C GLN A 99 0.77 1.78 18.16
N ILE A 100 0.88 2.01 19.48
CA ILE A 100 1.83 1.31 20.37
C ILE A 100 1.08 0.79 21.58
N GLN A 101 1.41 -0.43 22.00
CA GLN A 101 0.90 -1.05 23.22
C GLN A 101 2.07 -1.66 24.00
N LEU A 102 2.11 -1.39 25.29
CA LEU A 102 3.01 -2.06 26.22
C LEU A 102 2.21 -3.15 26.94
N ILE A 103 2.54 -4.40 26.71
CA ILE A 103 1.75 -5.55 27.16
C ILE A 103 2.59 -6.43 28.07
N PRO A 104 2.13 -6.78 29.28
CA PRO A 104 2.80 -7.77 30.13
C PRO A 104 2.97 -9.10 29.38
N LYS A 105 4.12 -9.73 29.49
CA LYS A 105 4.44 -10.95 28.71
C LYS A 105 3.48 -12.12 28.93
N TRP A 106 2.75 -12.11 30.03
CA TRP A 106 1.79 -13.16 30.39
C TRP A 106 0.33 -12.79 30.11
N SER A 107 0.11 -11.68 29.43
CA SER A 107 -1.22 -11.19 29.09
C SER A 107 -1.58 -11.52 27.64
N ALA A 108 -2.88 -11.50 27.34
CA ALA A 108 -3.36 -11.61 25.96
C ALA A 108 -2.77 -10.48 25.11
N SER A 109 -2.32 -10.80 23.93
CA SER A 109 -1.62 -9.88 23.04
C SER A 109 -2.18 -9.92 21.61
N PRO A 110 -2.03 -8.83 20.85
CA PRO A 110 -2.42 -8.81 19.43
C PRO A 110 -1.67 -9.88 18.64
N ALA A 111 -2.38 -10.50 17.67
CA ALA A 111 -1.73 -11.37 16.71
C ALA A 111 -0.76 -10.58 15.84
N THR A 112 0.47 -11.05 15.71
CA THR A 112 1.48 -10.47 14.83
C THR A 112 1.31 -10.98 13.40
N GLY A 113 1.85 -10.23 12.42
CA GLY A 113 1.75 -10.60 11.01
C GLY A 113 2.68 -9.76 10.13
N LYS A 114 2.36 -9.61 8.86
CA LYS A 114 3.14 -8.83 7.90
C LYS A 114 3.02 -7.33 8.21
N ALA A 115 3.94 -6.83 8.99
CA ALA A 115 4.00 -5.45 9.46
C ALA A 115 4.93 -4.56 8.63
N PHE A 116 5.74 -5.15 7.74
CA PHE A 116 6.69 -4.43 6.89
C PHE A 116 6.57 -4.86 5.44
N LEU A 117 6.50 -3.87 4.54
CA LEU A 117 6.31 -4.06 3.11
C LEU A 117 7.52 -3.54 2.33
N SER A 118 7.90 -4.25 1.30
CA SER A 118 8.90 -3.84 0.31
C SER A 118 8.22 -3.23 -0.93
N ALA A 119 9.00 -2.65 -1.83
CA ALA A 119 8.50 -2.14 -3.10
C ALA A 119 7.69 -3.18 -3.90
N SER A 120 8.06 -4.46 -3.82
CA SER A 120 7.35 -5.56 -4.50
C SER A 120 5.92 -5.79 -3.97
N ASP A 121 5.64 -5.44 -2.72
CA ASP A 121 4.32 -5.56 -2.13
C ASP A 121 3.31 -4.50 -2.64
N PHE A 122 3.82 -3.48 -3.32
CA PHE A 122 3.03 -2.42 -3.94
C PHE A 122 2.96 -2.57 -5.47
N LYS A 123 3.85 -3.38 -6.04
CA LYS A 123 3.70 -3.72 -7.45
C LYS A 123 2.42 -4.51 -7.63
N PRO A 124 1.66 -4.25 -8.69
CA PRO A 124 0.59 -5.16 -9.06
C PRO A 124 1.15 -6.58 -9.03
N GLN A 125 0.49 -7.49 -8.35
CA GLN A 125 0.79 -8.90 -8.50
C GLN A 125 0.50 -9.19 -9.96
N ILE A 126 1.51 -9.26 -10.81
CA ILE A 126 1.36 -9.76 -12.16
C ILE A 126 1.02 -11.24 -11.99
N GLY A 127 -0.27 -11.49 -11.77
CA GLY A 127 -0.82 -12.83 -11.84
C GLY A 127 -0.56 -13.40 -13.24
N LYS A 128 -0.82 -14.69 -13.43
CA LYS A 128 -0.81 -15.26 -14.77
C LYS A 128 -1.64 -14.37 -15.68
N PRO A 129 -1.15 -14.02 -16.90
CA PRO A 129 -1.93 -13.23 -17.85
C PRO A 129 -3.30 -13.87 -18.01
N TYR A 130 -4.35 -13.13 -17.71
CA TYR A 130 -5.71 -13.62 -17.96
C TYR A 130 -6.03 -13.32 -19.42
N TYR A 131 -6.49 -14.33 -20.14
CA TYR A 131 -6.80 -14.16 -21.55
C TYR A 131 -8.30 -13.97 -21.78
N TYR A 132 -8.66 -12.90 -22.46
CA TYR A 132 -9.98 -12.68 -23.03
C TYR A 132 -9.85 -12.48 -24.54
N SER A 133 -10.80 -13.03 -25.32
CA SER A 133 -10.96 -12.69 -26.72
C SER A 133 -12.09 -11.66 -26.88
N GLN A 134 -11.86 -10.58 -27.63
CA GLN A 134 -12.93 -9.65 -27.98
C GLN A 134 -14.04 -10.29 -28.83
N TRP A 135 -13.73 -11.39 -29.51
CA TRP A 135 -14.65 -12.16 -30.33
C TRP A 135 -15.43 -13.24 -29.59
N ASP A 136 -15.25 -13.34 -28.28
CA ASP A 136 -16.00 -14.30 -27.46
C ASP A 136 -17.49 -13.95 -27.47
N GLY A 137 -18.33 -14.94 -27.84
CA GLY A 137 -19.78 -14.76 -27.98
C GLY A 137 -20.49 -14.25 -26.72
N ARG A 138 -19.87 -14.38 -25.56
CA ARG A 138 -20.42 -13.86 -24.29
C ARG A 138 -20.50 -12.33 -24.24
N TRP A 139 -19.67 -11.60 -25.01
CA TRP A 139 -19.62 -10.14 -25.01
C TRP A 139 -19.35 -9.47 -26.36
N SER A 140 -18.93 -10.22 -27.39
CA SER A 140 -18.58 -9.64 -28.70
C SER A 140 -19.69 -8.82 -29.35
N GLY A 141 -20.95 -9.19 -29.10
CA GLY A 141 -22.13 -8.46 -29.56
C GLY A 141 -22.55 -7.27 -28.68
N ASN A 142 -21.93 -7.09 -27.51
CA ASN A 142 -22.29 -5.99 -26.62
C ASN A 142 -21.85 -4.66 -27.23
N ARG A 143 -22.69 -3.63 -27.03
CA ARG A 143 -22.41 -2.29 -27.53
C ARG A 143 -21.09 -1.74 -26.95
N PHE A 144 -20.33 -1.09 -27.80
CA PHE A 144 -19.16 -0.27 -27.44
C PHE A 144 -19.08 0.92 -28.41
N ASN A 145 -19.34 2.13 -27.88
CA ASN A 145 -19.53 3.35 -28.66
C ASN A 145 -20.65 3.16 -29.72
N SER A 146 -20.40 3.49 -30.99
CA SER A 146 -21.36 3.30 -32.09
C SER A 146 -21.32 1.91 -32.74
N THR A 147 -20.56 0.97 -32.18
CA THR A 147 -20.35 -0.39 -32.71
C THR A 147 -20.47 -1.43 -31.58
N THR A 148 -19.79 -2.58 -31.71
CA THR A 148 -19.76 -3.62 -30.71
C THR A 148 -18.32 -4.00 -30.31
N ILE A 149 -18.17 -4.75 -29.22
CA ILE A 149 -16.86 -5.20 -28.72
C ILE A 149 -16.11 -6.04 -29.74
N GLY A 150 -16.78 -6.90 -30.50
CA GLY A 150 -16.13 -7.73 -31.53
C GLY A 150 -15.23 -6.91 -32.44
N PRO A 151 -15.73 -5.98 -33.25
CA PRO A 151 -14.94 -5.24 -34.21
C PRO A 151 -14.05 -4.13 -33.59
N SER A 152 -14.38 -3.56 -32.42
CA SER A 152 -13.68 -2.39 -31.89
C SER A 152 -13.27 -2.47 -30.41
N GLY A 153 -13.47 -3.60 -29.75
CA GLY A 153 -13.24 -3.79 -28.32
C GLY A 153 -11.83 -4.24 -27.93
N CYS A 154 -10.80 -4.06 -28.76
CA CYS A 154 -9.43 -4.48 -28.39
C CYS A 154 -8.94 -3.76 -27.12
N VAL A 155 -9.21 -2.49 -26.96
CA VAL A 155 -8.78 -1.68 -25.81
C VAL A 155 -9.50 -2.11 -24.53
N PRO A 156 -10.83 -2.11 -24.40
CA PRO A 156 -11.50 -2.58 -23.20
C PRO A 156 -11.20 -4.04 -22.89
N THR A 157 -10.99 -4.90 -23.89
CA THR A 157 -10.60 -6.30 -23.68
C THR A 157 -9.21 -6.41 -23.06
N SER A 158 -8.22 -5.67 -23.58
CA SER A 158 -6.87 -5.63 -23.03
C SER A 158 -6.85 -5.06 -21.61
N LEU A 159 -7.60 -3.99 -21.35
CA LEU A 159 -7.70 -3.41 -20.02
C LEU A 159 -8.37 -4.39 -19.03
N ALA A 160 -9.41 -5.12 -19.45
CA ALA A 160 -10.04 -6.16 -18.62
C ALA A 160 -9.06 -7.29 -18.26
N MET A 161 -8.20 -7.71 -19.21
CA MET A 161 -7.14 -8.69 -18.94
C MET A 161 -6.14 -8.19 -17.92
N ILE A 162 -5.70 -6.92 -18.02
CA ILE A 162 -4.79 -6.30 -17.07
C ILE A 162 -5.43 -6.17 -15.69
N LEU A 163 -6.64 -5.64 -15.60
CA LEU A 163 -7.36 -5.44 -14.34
C LEU A 163 -7.62 -6.78 -13.63
N LYS A 164 -7.96 -7.82 -14.36
CA LYS A 164 -8.17 -9.16 -13.80
C LYS A 164 -6.85 -9.85 -13.44
N GLY A 165 -5.90 -9.89 -14.35
CA GLY A 165 -4.65 -10.62 -14.17
C GLY A 165 -3.71 -9.95 -13.16
N SER A 166 -3.59 -8.62 -13.19
CA SER A 166 -2.65 -7.89 -12.34
C SER A 166 -3.25 -7.41 -11.02
N TYR A 167 -4.56 -7.15 -11.00
CA TYR A 167 -5.23 -6.54 -9.84
C TYR A 167 -6.30 -7.44 -9.22
N GLY A 168 -6.54 -8.63 -9.78
CA GLY A 168 -7.50 -9.60 -9.24
C GLY A 168 -8.97 -9.16 -9.36
N MET A 169 -9.27 -8.15 -10.17
CA MET A 169 -10.64 -7.65 -10.34
C MET A 169 -11.45 -8.63 -11.17
N ASN A 170 -12.65 -8.97 -10.70
CA ASN A 170 -13.52 -9.88 -11.45
C ASN A 170 -14.35 -9.13 -12.52
N LEU A 171 -13.65 -8.64 -13.54
CA LEU A 171 -14.20 -7.85 -14.64
C LEU A 171 -14.13 -8.63 -15.95
N THR A 172 -15.14 -8.44 -16.81
CA THR A 172 -15.17 -8.93 -18.18
C THR A 172 -14.90 -7.80 -19.17
N PRO A 173 -14.59 -8.10 -20.44
CA PRO A 173 -14.54 -7.07 -21.50
C PRO A 173 -15.83 -6.23 -21.59
N ALA A 174 -17.00 -6.83 -21.32
CA ALA A 174 -18.27 -6.11 -21.33
C ALA A 174 -18.35 -5.05 -20.23
N ASP A 175 -17.91 -5.38 -19.01
CA ASP A 175 -17.91 -4.44 -17.88
C ASP A 175 -16.99 -3.24 -18.16
N VAL A 176 -15.79 -3.52 -18.68
CA VAL A 176 -14.81 -2.47 -18.99
C VAL A 176 -15.25 -1.64 -20.18
N ALA A 177 -15.86 -2.24 -21.21
CA ALA A 177 -16.39 -1.52 -22.38
C ALA A 177 -17.52 -0.57 -21.98
N ALA A 178 -18.47 -1.03 -21.16
CA ALA A 178 -19.57 -0.20 -20.66
C ALA A 178 -19.08 0.98 -19.81
N ARG A 179 -18.04 0.75 -19.01
CA ARG A 179 -17.41 1.79 -18.20
C ARG A 179 -16.64 2.79 -19.05
N MET A 180 -15.93 2.31 -20.06
CA MET A 180 -15.16 3.12 -21.01
C MET A 180 -16.06 3.95 -21.92
N ASP A 181 -17.19 3.39 -22.38
CA ASP A 181 -18.20 4.06 -23.20
C ASP A 181 -18.72 5.34 -22.53
N TYR A 182 -18.82 5.32 -21.18
CA TYR A 182 -19.21 6.48 -20.40
C TYR A 182 -18.21 7.66 -20.51
N TYR A 183 -16.90 7.35 -20.66
CA TYR A 183 -15.83 8.37 -20.73
C TYR A 183 -15.41 8.70 -22.15
N SER A 184 -15.75 7.85 -23.12
CA SER A 184 -15.28 7.97 -24.48
C SER A 184 -16.03 9.07 -25.25
N GLY A 185 -15.27 9.95 -25.89
CA GLY A 185 -15.78 10.90 -26.87
C GLY A 185 -15.63 10.42 -28.32
N TRP A 186 -15.17 9.17 -28.55
CA TRP A 186 -14.91 8.65 -29.89
C TRP A 186 -16.09 7.82 -30.41
N PRO A 187 -16.44 7.98 -31.68
CA PRO A 187 -17.54 7.18 -32.24
C PRO A 187 -17.18 5.68 -32.39
N VAL A 188 -15.90 5.36 -32.57
CA VAL A 188 -15.42 3.97 -32.74
C VAL A 188 -14.08 3.81 -32.01
N GLY A 189 -13.95 2.74 -31.22
CA GLY A 189 -12.72 2.43 -30.49
C GLY A 189 -12.55 3.28 -29.23
N ALA A 190 -11.31 3.40 -28.76
CA ALA A 190 -10.95 4.16 -27.57
C ALA A 190 -9.60 4.83 -27.71
N SER A 191 -9.43 6.00 -27.10
CA SER A 191 -8.18 6.76 -27.04
C SER A 191 -7.38 6.43 -25.77
N GLY A 192 -6.13 6.90 -25.71
CA GLY A 192 -5.31 6.82 -24.50
C GLY A 192 -5.95 7.52 -23.30
N LYS A 193 -6.71 8.60 -23.53
CA LYS A 193 -7.46 9.32 -22.47
C LYS A 193 -8.57 8.45 -21.90
N ASP A 194 -9.24 7.66 -22.73
CA ASP A 194 -10.32 6.77 -22.29
C ASP A 194 -9.75 5.62 -21.41
N ILE A 195 -8.57 5.12 -21.75
CA ILE A 195 -7.86 4.12 -20.93
C ILE A 195 -7.55 4.69 -19.55
N ILE A 196 -6.96 5.89 -19.50
CA ILE A 196 -6.59 6.57 -18.27
C ILE A 196 -7.85 6.84 -17.41
N ALA A 197 -8.89 7.43 -18.00
CA ALA A 197 -10.12 7.74 -17.30
C ALA A 197 -10.80 6.47 -16.75
N THR A 198 -10.84 5.40 -17.55
CA THR A 198 -11.44 4.13 -17.16
C THR A 198 -10.64 3.47 -16.04
N ALA A 199 -9.31 3.37 -16.16
CA ALA A 199 -8.46 2.79 -15.12
C ALA A 199 -8.55 3.58 -13.80
N ASN A 200 -8.55 4.91 -13.88
CA ASN A 200 -8.74 5.77 -12.70
C ASN A 200 -10.10 5.54 -12.03
N SER A 201 -11.16 5.30 -12.81
CA SER A 201 -12.50 5.01 -12.28
C SER A 201 -12.57 3.68 -11.50
N TYR A 202 -11.62 2.77 -11.73
CA TYR A 202 -11.42 1.54 -10.97
C TYR A 202 -10.40 1.70 -9.83
N GLY A 203 -9.93 2.93 -9.54
CA GLY A 203 -8.99 3.22 -8.46
C GLY A 203 -7.52 3.01 -8.81
N HIS A 204 -7.19 2.88 -10.10
CA HIS A 204 -5.81 2.66 -10.57
C HIS A 204 -5.28 3.88 -11.32
N SER A 205 -4.22 4.50 -10.81
CA SER A 205 -3.53 5.58 -11.52
C SER A 205 -2.71 5.01 -12.69
N VAL A 206 -2.86 5.61 -13.87
CA VAL A 206 -2.10 5.30 -15.07
C VAL A 206 -1.18 6.47 -15.38
N GLU A 207 0.10 6.20 -15.57
CA GLU A 207 1.10 7.16 -16.00
C GLU A 207 1.51 6.81 -17.42
N VAL A 208 1.50 7.83 -18.29
CA VAL A 208 2.02 7.69 -19.66
C VAL A 208 3.52 7.94 -19.59
N VAL A 209 4.31 6.91 -19.82
CA VAL A 209 5.76 7.03 -19.97
C VAL A 209 6.04 7.36 -21.43
N THR A 210 6.52 8.57 -21.68
CA THR A 210 6.98 9.05 -23.01
C THR A 210 8.47 8.83 -23.18
#